data_31244393d2755831ece598b10052cb21
#
_entry.id   31244393d2755831ece598b10052cb21
#
_cell.length_a   1.000
_cell.length_b   1.000
_cell.length_c   1.000
_cell.angle_alpha   90.00
_cell.angle_beta   90.00
_cell.angle_gamma   90.00
#
_symmetry.space_group_name_H-M   'P 1'
#
loop_
_entity.id
_entity.type
_entity.pdbx_description
1 polymer ?
#
loop_
_entity_poly.entity_id
_entity_poly.type
_entity_poly.pdbx_seq_one_letter_code
_entity_poly.pdbx_strand_id
1 'polypeptide(L)'
;MVLRNIFFLLLAALPLGQLVAQGVAPNPLALARVDSLIRASEESGVARYSFAVQDVSQDTLWAAYRPEEMCTPASITKLFTAATALESLGADYSFCTELYMEGELKKGVLYGNLLVIGSGDPSIDSKFFEQDKERWQQSVLQTVQAKGIRRIEGDIVIDASRFERMGIHPRWAPDDRGDYYAAGVYGFNLYDNW
;
A
#
# COMPACT_ATOMS: atom_id res chain seq x y z
N MET A 1 -9.29 -20.25 -20.27
CA MET A 1 -7.99 -20.79 -19.81
C MET A 1 -7.29 -19.67 -19.05
N VAL A 2 -7.14 -19.82 -17.73
CA VAL A 2 -6.62 -18.80 -16.83
C VAL A 2 -5.11 -18.65 -17.03
N LEU A 3 -4.64 -17.43 -17.29
CA LEU A 3 -3.23 -17.05 -17.28
C LEU A 3 -2.92 -16.39 -15.94
N ARG A 4 -2.34 -17.12 -15.02
CA ARG A 4 -1.99 -16.60 -13.71
C ARG A 4 -0.55 -16.11 -13.73
N ASN A 5 -0.35 -14.79 -13.81
CA ASN A 5 0.93 -14.16 -13.50
C ASN A 5 0.89 -13.69 -12.06
N ILE A 6 1.66 -14.33 -11.22
CA ILE A 6 1.82 -13.97 -9.82
C ILE A 6 2.98 -12.98 -9.75
N PHE A 7 2.68 -11.71 -9.49
CA PHE A 7 3.69 -10.72 -9.12
C PHE A 7 3.96 -10.85 -7.63
N PHE A 8 5.16 -11.28 -7.28
CA PHE A 8 5.63 -11.25 -5.90
C PHE A 8 6.18 -9.86 -5.61
N LEU A 9 5.47 -9.08 -4.81
CA LEU A 9 6.11 -8.03 -4.04
C LEU A 9 6.81 -8.72 -2.87
N LEU A 10 8.10 -9.06 -3.03
CA LEU A 10 8.94 -9.45 -1.91
C LEU A 10 9.12 -8.17 -1.07
N LEU A 11 8.24 -7.92 -0.11
CA LEU A 11 8.67 -7.24 1.10
C LEU A 11 9.77 -8.14 1.66
N ALA A 12 11.02 -7.73 1.50
CA ALA A 12 12.14 -8.37 2.17
C ALA A 12 11.81 -8.33 3.66
N ALA A 13 11.22 -9.41 4.17
CA ALA A 13 11.26 -9.70 5.58
C ALA A 13 12.74 -9.85 5.88
N LEU A 14 13.35 -8.75 6.32
CA LEU A 14 14.61 -8.84 7.04
C LEU A 14 14.36 -9.91 8.09
N PRO A 15 15.22 -10.94 8.20
CA PRO A 15 15.11 -11.86 9.30
C PRO A 15 15.09 -10.98 10.55
N LEU A 16 14.00 -11.02 11.29
CA LEU A 16 13.92 -10.59 12.67
C LEU A 16 14.85 -11.56 13.43
N GLY A 17 16.15 -11.47 13.11
CA GLY A 17 17.20 -11.95 13.97
C GLY A 17 16.96 -11.23 15.26
N GLN A 18 16.72 -12.00 16.31
CA GLN A 18 16.58 -11.62 17.68
C GLN A 18 17.56 -10.49 18.05
N LEU A 19 17.24 -9.24 17.76
CA LEU A 19 17.63 -8.14 18.58
C LEU A 19 16.78 -8.29 19.84
N VAL A 20 17.24 -9.17 20.73
CA VAL A 20 16.93 -9.04 22.13
C VAL A 20 17.55 -7.71 22.54
N ALA A 21 16.82 -6.62 22.34
CA ALA A 21 17.11 -5.39 23.03
C ALA A 21 17.00 -5.76 24.50
N GLN A 22 18.13 -5.91 25.17
CA GLN A 22 18.15 -5.94 26.61
C GLN A 22 17.46 -4.67 27.04
N GLY A 23 16.28 -4.79 27.65
CA GLY A 23 15.45 -3.68 28.06
C GLY A 23 16.20 -2.83 29.07
N VAL A 24 16.95 -1.87 28.54
CA VAL A 24 17.53 -0.83 29.38
C VAL A 24 16.38 0.14 29.67
N ALA A 25 15.93 0.16 30.94
CA ALA A 25 14.95 1.11 31.40
C ALA A 25 15.39 2.55 30.98
N PRO A 26 14.48 3.39 30.51
CA PRO A 26 14.84 4.71 30.06
C PRO A 26 15.48 5.51 31.20
N ASN A 27 16.50 6.29 30.87
CA ASN A 27 17.19 7.13 31.84
C ASN A 27 16.19 8.15 32.44
N PRO A 28 15.97 8.18 33.77
CA PRO A 28 15.02 9.07 34.40
C PRO A 28 15.32 10.57 34.11
N LEU A 29 16.58 10.95 33.95
CA LEU A 29 16.96 12.31 33.58
C LEU A 29 16.52 12.66 32.14
N ALA A 30 16.59 11.68 31.22
CA ALA A 30 16.09 11.88 29.86
C ALA A 30 14.58 12.10 29.86
N LEU A 31 13.84 11.31 30.61
CA LEU A 31 12.38 11.47 30.75
C LEU A 31 11.98 12.83 31.36
N ALA A 32 12.66 13.26 32.43
CA ALA A 32 12.42 14.55 33.04
C ALA A 32 12.71 15.72 32.09
N ARG A 33 13.75 15.56 31.23
CA ARG A 33 14.09 16.56 30.21
C ARG A 33 13.02 16.62 29.11
N VAL A 34 12.50 15.49 28.67
CA VAL A 34 11.40 15.42 27.71
C VAL A 34 10.16 16.09 28.29
N ASP A 35 9.77 15.78 29.54
CA ASP A 35 8.63 16.39 30.21
C ASP A 35 8.77 17.92 30.28
N SER A 36 9.94 18.42 30.66
CA SER A 36 10.18 19.88 30.72
C SER A 36 10.07 20.58 29.37
N LEU A 37 10.56 19.94 28.29
CA LEU A 37 10.46 20.48 26.93
C LEU A 37 9.01 20.52 26.45
N ILE A 38 8.26 19.46 26.71
CA ILE A 38 6.85 19.37 26.37
C ILE A 38 6.06 20.47 27.05
N ARG A 39 6.23 20.62 28.38
CA ARG A 39 5.53 21.66 29.15
C ARG A 39 5.85 23.07 28.65
N ALA A 40 7.12 23.37 28.40
CA ALA A 40 7.53 24.66 27.87
C ALA A 40 6.92 24.93 26.47
N SER A 41 6.81 23.91 25.62
CA SER A 41 6.17 24.03 24.31
C SER A 41 4.66 24.25 24.43
N GLU A 42 4.00 23.53 25.32
CA GLU A 42 2.55 23.70 25.57
C GLU A 42 2.24 25.08 26.17
N GLU A 43 3.04 25.55 27.12
CA GLU A 43 2.90 26.88 27.70
C GLU A 43 3.04 28.00 26.66
N SER A 44 3.85 27.79 25.64
CA SER A 44 3.98 28.72 24.49
C SER A 44 2.75 28.71 23.57
N GLY A 45 1.84 27.76 23.72
CA GLY A 45 0.64 27.59 22.89
C GLY A 45 0.92 27.07 21.47
N VAL A 46 2.14 26.60 21.19
CA VAL A 46 2.52 26.14 19.85
C VAL A 46 1.98 24.75 19.51
N ALA A 47 1.96 23.86 20.52
CA ALA A 47 1.55 22.48 20.31
C ALA A 47 0.94 21.87 21.58
N ARG A 48 0.19 20.79 21.40
CA ARG A 48 -0.32 19.92 22.46
C ARG A 48 0.18 18.51 22.23
N TYR A 49 0.58 17.83 23.28
CA TYR A 49 1.25 16.53 23.19
C TYR A 49 0.47 15.44 23.92
N SER A 50 0.49 14.25 23.33
CA SER A 50 0.06 13.01 23.95
C SER A 50 1.03 11.93 23.49
N PHE A 51 1.56 11.13 24.41
CA PHE A 51 2.40 9.99 24.06
C PHE A 51 2.37 8.89 25.11
N ALA A 52 2.70 7.68 24.66
CA ALA A 52 3.03 6.54 25.50
C ALA A 52 4.26 5.83 24.90
N VAL A 53 5.17 5.41 25.76
CA VAL A 53 6.34 4.62 25.40
C VAL A 53 6.29 3.30 26.13
N GLN A 54 6.20 2.21 25.39
CA GLN A 54 6.02 0.88 25.94
C GLN A 54 7.11 -0.07 25.45
N ASP A 55 7.62 -0.90 26.35
CA ASP A 55 8.42 -2.08 26.00
C ASP A 55 7.46 -3.19 25.58
N VAL A 56 7.43 -3.48 24.28
CA VAL A 56 6.54 -4.50 23.71
C VAL A 56 6.92 -5.90 24.16
N SER A 57 8.19 -6.16 24.47
CA SER A 57 8.67 -7.48 24.88
C SER A 57 8.29 -7.83 26.31
N GLN A 58 8.17 -6.83 27.16
CA GLN A 58 7.86 -6.98 28.59
C GLN A 58 6.47 -6.47 28.96
N ASP A 59 5.74 -5.94 27.98
CA ASP A 59 4.44 -5.27 28.18
C ASP A 59 4.47 -4.19 29.29
N THR A 60 5.60 -3.45 29.35
CA THR A 60 5.84 -2.47 30.38
C THR A 60 5.79 -1.06 29.84
N LEU A 61 4.92 -0.22 30.43
CA LEU A 61 4.84 1.20 30.12
C LEU A 61 6.01 1.93 30.78
N TRP A 62 6.92 2.47 29.98
CA TRP A 62 8.08 3.21 30.47
C TRP A 62 7.80 4.69 30.74
N ALA A 63 6.98 5.30 29.89
CA ALA A 63 6.62 6.70 30.03
C ALA A 63 5.29 6.97 29.34
N ALA A 64 4.53 7.89 29.90
CA ALA A 64 3.31 8.38 29.29
C ALA A 64 3.04 9.84 29.67
N TYR A 65 2.43 10.59 28.75
CA TYR A 65 1.94 11.92 28.96
C TYR A 65 0.58 12.05 28.29
N ARG A 66 -0.46 12.24 29.06
CA ARG A 66 -1.87 12.28 28.59
C ARG A 66 -2.22 11.15 27.59
N PRO A 67 -1.93 9.87 27.90
CA PRO A 67 -2.05 8.77 26.93
C PRO A 67 -3.50 8.54 26.47
N GLU A 68 -4.48 8.93 27.28
CA GLU A 68 -5.91 8.79 26.97
C GLU A 68 -6.49 10.00 26.21
N GLU A 69 -5.67 10.98 25.91
CA GLU A 69 -6.15 12.16 25.20
C GLU A 69 -6.39 11.85 23.72
N MET A 70 -7.60 12.18 23.25
CA MET A 70 -7.98 12.01 21.87
C MET A 70 -7.31 13.06 20.98
N CYS A 71 -6.45 12.60 20.08
CA CYS A 71 -5.77 13.42 19.09
C CYS A 71 -6.14 12.99 17.68
N THR A 72 -6.07 13.89 16.71
CA THR A 72 -6.22 13.54 15.30
C THR A 72 -5.02 12.74 14.84
N PRO A 73 -5.16 11.46 14.46
CA PRO A 73 -4.03 10.59 14.18
C PRO A 73 -3.34 10.89 12.84
N ALA A 74 -4.00 11.62 11.94
CA ALA A 74 -3.49 11.89 10.59
C ALA A 74 -2.92 10.61 9.93
N SER A 75 -1.72 10.64 9.36
CA SER A 75 -1.10 9.48 8.70
C SER A 75 -0.72 8.32 9.63
N ILE A 76 -0.74 8.50 10.94
CA ILE A 76 -0.55 7.38 11.89
C ILE A 76 -1.66 6.32 11.72
N THR A 77 -2.86 6.72 11.25
CA THR A 77 -3.93 5.79 10.88
C THR A 77 -3.49 4.70 9.91
N LYS A 78 -2.48 4.96 9.07
CA LYS A 78 -1.94 3.97 8.14
C LYS A 78 -1.33 2.74 8.83
N LEU A 79 -0.85 2.89 10.05
CA LEU A 79 -0.33 1.76 10.85
C LEU A 79 -1.46 0.78 11.18
N PHE A 80 -2.64 1.28 11.53
CA PHE A 80 -3.81 0.43 11.80
C PHE A 80 -4.29 -0.26 10.53
N THR A 81 -4.34 0.46 9.41
CA THR A 81 -4.70 -0.10 8.11
C THR A 81 -3.72 -1.21 7.69
N ALA A 82 -2.41 -0.96 7.84
CA ALA A 82 -1.38 -1.94 7.49
C ALA A 82 -1.43 -3.18 8.41
N ALA A 83 -1.61 -2.97 9.72
CA ALA A 83 -1.75 -4.07 10.68
C ALA A 83 -3.00 -4.92 10.38
N THR A 84 -4.14 -4.27 10.09
CA THR A 84 -5.38 -4.96 9.72
C THR A 84 -5.22 -5.75 8.43
N ALA A 85 -4.55 -5.18 7.43
CA ALA A 85 -4.27 -5.86 6.17
C ALA A 85 -3.39 -7.10 6.39
N LEU A 86 -2.32 -6.95 7.18
CA LEU A 86 -1.41 -8.06 7.51
C LEU A 86 -2.13 -9.19 8.27
N GLU A 87 -2.97 -8.84 9.24
CA GLU A 87 -3.74 -9.81 10.02
C GLU A 87 -4.80 -10.52 9.17
N SER A 88 -5.47 -9.78 8.28
CA SER A 88 -6.60 -10.31 7.51
C SER A 88 -6.18 -11.06 6.24
N LEU A 89 -5.10 -10.63 5.60
CA LEU A 89 -4.65 -11.16 4.32
C LEU A 89 -3.40 -12.04 4.42
N GLY A 90 -2.63 -11.88 5.50
CA GLY A 90 -1.35 -12.56 5.69
C GLY A 90 -0.19 -11.85 5.00
N ALA A 91 1.04 -12.23 5.41
CA ALA A 91 2.28 -11.64 4.90
C ALA A 91 2.59 -12.03 3.44
N ASP A 92 2.04 -13.15 2.97
CA ASP A 92 2.26 -13.67 1.62
C ASP A 92 1.20 -13.20 0.61
N TYR A 93 0.30 -12.30 1.02
CA TYR A 93 -0.70 -11.76 0.12
C TYR A 93 -0.04 -11.02 -1.06
N SER A 94 -0.55 -11.28 -2.26
CA SER A 94 -0.09 -10.64 -3.49
C SER A 94 -1.26 -10.22 -4.35
N PHE A 95 -1.17 -9.05 -4.94
CA PHE A 95 -2.10 -8.64 -5.98
C PHE A 95 -1.90 -9.47 -7.24
N CYS A 96 -3.00 -9.80 -7.93
CA CYS A 96 -2.96 -10.60 -9.15
C CYS A 96 -3.79 -9.94 -10.25
N THR A 97 -3.12 -9.40 -11.27
CA THR A 97 -3.78 -8.96 -12.49
C THR A 97 -3.92 -10.15 -13.43
N GLU A 98 -5.13 -10.44 -13.85
CA GLU A 98 -5.44 -11.60 -14.68
C GLU A 98 -5.69 -11.19 -16.13
N LEU A 99 -5.21 -12.01 -17.07
CA LEU A 99 -5.42 -11.81 -18.51
C LEU A 99 -6.27 -12.94 -19.08
N TYR A 100 -7.31 -12.59 -19.80
CA TYR A 100 -8.19 -13.53 -20.50
C TYR A 100 -8.31 -13.20 -21.97
N MET A 101 -8.46 -14.23 -22.78
CA MET A 101 -8.83 -14.08 -24.18
C MET A 101 -10.33 -14.31 -24.31
N GLU A 102 -11.02 -13.37 -24.93
CA GLU A 102 -12.42 -13.46 -25.30
C GLU A 102 -12.50 -13.52 -26.83
N GLY A 103 -12.76 -14.69 -27.40
CA GLY A 103 -12.79 -14.89 -28.82
C GLY A 103 -11.93 -16.08 -29.30
N GLU A 104 -11.58 -16.08 -30.56
CA GLU A 104 -10.88 -17.20 -31.21
C GLU A 104 -9.47 -16.81 -31.66
N LEU A 105 -8.48 -17.64 -31.32
CA LEU A 105 -7.10 -17.48 -31.78
C LEU A 105 -6.85 -18.32 -33.05
N LYS A 106 -6.61 -17.65 -34.18
CA LYS A 106 -6.29 -18.28 -35.45
C LYS A 106 -4.98 -17.74 -36.04
N LYS A 107 -4.02 -18.59 -36.29
CA LYS A 107 -2.73 -18.26 -36.95
C LYS A 107 -2.02 -17.05 -36.31
N GLY A 108 -2.13 -16.90 -34.98
CA GLY A 108 -1.52 -15.82 -34.23
C GLY A 108 -2.33 -14.51 -34.20
N VAL A 109 -3.55 -14.53 -34.73
CA VAL A 109 -4.49 -13.41 -34.62
C VAL A 109 -5.59 -13.81 -33.66
N LEU A 110 -5.78 -13.01 -32.60
CA LEU A 110 -6.93 -13.10 -31.71
C LEU A 110 -8.08 -12.30 -32.34
N TYR A 111 -9.12 -12.99 -32.80
CA TYR A 111 -10.37 -12.38 -33.25
C TYR A 111 -11.30 -12.24 -32.04
N GLY A 112 -11.22 -11.10 -31.39
CA GLY A 112 -11.91 -10.82 -30.13
C GLY A 112 -11.04 -9.98 -29.21
N ASN A 113 -11.37 -9.95 -27.91
CA ASN A 113 -10.82 -9.03 -26.95
C ASN A 113 -9.74 -9.67 -26.07
N LEU A 114 -8.80 -8.85 -25.61
CA LEU A 114 -7.96 -9.16 -24.47
C LEU A 114 -8.55 -8.49 -23.23
N LEU A 115 -9.03 -9.27 -22.28
CA LEU A 115 -9.59 -8.78 -21.05
C LEU A 115 -8.50 -8.77 -19.97
N VAL A 116 -8.33 -7.62 -19.30
CA VAL A 116 -7.41 -7.39 -18.20
C VAL A 116 -8.23 -7.15 -16.93
N ILE A 117 -8.18 -8.08 -15.98
CA ILE A 117 -8.91 -7.96 -14.72
C ILE A 117 -7.95 -7.43 -13.65
N GLY A 118 -8.23 -6.23 -13.19
CA GLY A 118 -7.46 -5.58 -12.13
C GLY A 118 -7.81 -6.09 -10.74
N SER A 119 -6.83 -6.11 -9.85
CA SER A 119 -6.98 -6.55 -8.45
C SER A 119 -6.78 -5.44 -7.43
N GLY A 120 -6.62 -4.20 -7.89
CA GLY A 120 -6.33 -3.07 -7.01
C GLY A 120 -4.84 -2.87 -6.74
N ASP A 121 -3.95 -3.52 -7.49
CA ASP A 121 -2.49 -3.38 -7.34
C ASP A 121 -2.07 -1.92 -7.51
N PRO A 122 -1.50 -1.27 -6.48
CA PRO A 122 -1.06 0.11 -6.56
C PRO A 122 0.36 0.27 -7.12
N SER A 123 1.07 -0.83 -7.35
CA SER A 123 2.50 -0.82 -7.70
C SER A 123 2.78 -0.79 -9.19
N ILE A 124 1.74 -0.95 -10.05
CA ILE A 124 1.92 -1.03 -11.50
C ILE A 124 2.50 0.28 -12.05
N ASP A 125 3.73 0.21 -12.54
CA ASP A 125 4.50 1.34 -13.08
C ASP A 125 4.54 2.57 -12.15
N SER A 126 4.44 2.35 -10.83
CA SER A 126 4.54 3.39 -9.83
C SER A 126 5.95 3.99 -9.80
N LYS A 127 6.04 5.32 -9.68
CA LYS A 127 7.32 6.04 -9.53
C LYS A 127 8.11 5.66 -8.28
N PHE A 128 7.46 5.05 -7.28
CA PHE A 128 8.12 4.58 -6.06
C PHE A 128 8.83 3.24 -6.24
N PHE A 129 8.62 2.58 -7.38
CA PHE A 129 9.23 1.28 -7.74
C PHE A 129 9.96 1.38 -9.08
N GLU A 130 10.91 2.33 -9.21
CA GLU A 130 11.63 2.61 -10.47
C GLU A 130 12.31 1.38 -11.07
N GLN A 131 12.80 0.43 -10.24
CA GLN A 131 13.38 -0.83 -10.70
C GLN A 131 12.36 -1.74 -11.39
N ASP A 132 11.08 -1.52 -11.17
CA ASP A 132 9.98 -2.29 -11.75
C ASP A 132 9.26 -1.54 -12.89
N LYS A 133 9.78 -0.36 -13.26
CA LYS A 133 9.23 0.45 -14.35
C LYS A 133 9.16 -0.37 -15.64
N GLU A 134 8.01 -0.29 -16.31
CA GLU A 134 7.69 -1.06 -17.51
C GLU A 134 7.67 -2.61 -17.33
N ARG A 135 8.02 -3.12 -16.15
CA ARG A 135 8.06 -4.56 -15.88
C ARG A 135 6.70 -5.20 -16.08
N TRP A 136 5.63 -4.52 -15.65
CA TRP A 136 4.27 -5.00 -15.85
C TRP A 136 3.93 -5.11 -17.34
N GLN A 137 4.23 -4.08 -18.12
CA GLN A 137 3.98 -4.04 -19.57
C GLN A 137 4.74 -5.15 -20.28
N GLN A 138 6.02 -5.35 -19.95
CA GLN A 138 6.85 -6.42 -20.49
C GLN A 138 6.29 -7.80 -20.14
N SER A 139 5.82 -7.98 -18.91
CA SER A 139 5.21 -9.24 -18.47
C SER A 139 3.90 -9.54 -19.19
N VAL A 140 3.05 -8.53 -19.39
CA VAL A 140 1.83 -8.67 -20.21
C VAL A 140 2.18 -9.06 -21.64
N LEU A 141 3.15 -8.37 -22.25
CA LEU A 141 3.58 -8.65 -23.61
C LEU A 141 4.13 -10.07 -23.75
N GLN A 142 5.01 -10.49 -22.84
CA GLN A 142 5.56 -11.85 -22.82
C GLN A 142 4.46 -12.90 -22.66
N THR A 143 3.48 -12.64 -21.79
CA THR A 143 2.36 -13.54 -21.56
C THR A 143 1.47 -13.70 -22.79
N VAL A 144 1.18 -12.60 -23.48
CA VAL A 144 0.40 -12.59 -24.72
C VAL A 144 1.14 -13.32 -25.83
N GLN A 145 2.45 -13.05 -25.98
CA GLN A 145 3.30 -13.71 -26.97
C GLN A 145 3.46 -15.21 -26.71
N ALA A 146 3.62 -15.62 -25.45
CA ALA A 146 3.72 -17.02 -25.06
C ALA A 146 2.45 -17.82 -25.41
N LYS A 147 1.30 -17.14 -25.52
CA LYS A 147 0.05 -17.74 -26.02
C LYS A 147 -0.05 -17.77 -27.54
N GLY A 148 0.98 -17.31 -28.24
CA GLY A 148 1.01 -17.27 -29.69
C GLY A 148 0.22 -16.12 -30.30
N ILE A 149 -0.23 -15.15 -29.51
CA ILE A 149 -0.92 -13.96 -30.01
C ILE A 149 0.13 -12.98 -30.54
N ARG A 150 0.00 -12.60 -31.78
CA ARG A 150 0.85 -11.63 -32.47
C ARG A 150 0.07 -10.37 -32.87
N ARG A 151 -1.25 -10.49 -32.95
CA ARG A 151 -2.18 -9.42 -33.30
C ARG A 151 -3.54 -9.64 -32.64
N ILE A 152 -4.19 -8.58 -32.26
CA ILE A 152 -5.54 -8.58 -31.73
C ILE A 152 -6.43 -7.81 -32.71
N GLU A 153 -7.49 -8.47 -33.17
CA GLU A 153 -8.59 -7.89 -33.95
C GLU A 153 -9.79 -7.71 -33.03
N GLY A 154 -9.73 -6.69 -32.21
CA GLY A 154 -10.69 -6.34 -31.17
C GLY A 154 -10.07 -5.37 -30.19
N ASP A 155 -10.57 -5.34 -28.98
CA ASP A 155 -10.21 -4.37 -27.96
C ASP A 155 -9.37 -4.97 -26.84
N ILE A 156 -8.63 -4.09 -26.12
CA ILE A 156 -8.09 -4.38 -24.80
C ILE A 156 -9.09 -3.81 -23.79
N VAL A 157 -9.77 -4.68 -23.08
CA VAL A 157 -10.82 -4.33 -22.14
C VAL A 157 -10.27 -4.46 -20.72
N ILE A 158 -10.30 -3.37 -19.95
CA ILE A 158 -9.89 -3.36 -18.55
C ILE A 158 -11.11 -3.48 -17.66
N ASP A 159 -11.17 -4.56 -16.89
CA ASP A 159 -12.18 -4.75 -15.86
C ASP A 159 -11.63 -4.32 -14.50
N ALA A 160 -12.08 -3.17 -14.03
CA ALA A 160 -11.76 -2.59 -12.72
C ALA A 160 -12.90 -2.79 -11.70
N SER A 161 -13.87 -3.65 -11.99
CA SER A 161 -15.12 -3.79 -11.21
C SER A 161 -14.93 -4.41 -9.83
N ARG A 162 -13.73 -4.88 -9.50
CA ARG A 162 -13.41 -5.40 -8.16
C ARG A 162 -13.51 -4.33 -7.07
N PHE A 163 -13.40 -3.07 -7.44
CA PHE A 163 -13.63 -1.92 -6.57
C PHE A 163 -14.79 -1.08 -7.09
N GLU A 164 -15.38 -0.28 -6.20
CA GLU A 164 -16.40 0.68 -6.60
C GLU A 164 -15.84 1.71 -7.57
N ARG A 165 -16.71 2.24 -8.44
CA ARG A 165 -16.30 3.27 -9.43
C ARG A 165 -15.83 4.58 -8.80
N MET A 166 -16.26 4.86 -7.56
CA MET A 166 -15.90 6.08 -6.85
C MET A 166 -14.57 5.87 -6.10
N GLY A 167 -13.46 6.01 -6.79
CA GLY A 167 -12.12 5.88 -6.21
C GLY A 167 -11.74 7.01 -5.26
N ILE A 168 -12.47 8.14 -5.28
CA ILE A 168 -12.24 9.30 -4.42
C ILE A 168 -13.40 9.41 -3.44
N HIS A 169 -13.08 9.31 -2.13
CA HIS A 169 -14.11 9.39 -1.10
C HIS A 169 -14.72 10.80 -1.05
N PRO A 170 -16.07 10.95 -0.98
CA PRO A 170 -16.74 12.25 -1.06
C PRO A 170 -16.41 13.21 0.09
N ARG A 171 -15.90 12.70 1.22
CA ARG A 171 -15.47 13.50 2.39
C ARG A 171 -14.00 13.94 2.32
N TRP A 172 -13.25 13.58 1.29
CA TRP A 172 -11.90 14.13 1.12
C TRP A 172 -11.99 15.63 0.85
N ALA A 173 -11.07 16.39 1.47
CA ALA A 173 -11.05 17.82 1.30
C ALA A 173 -10.93 18.19 -0.20
N PRO A 174 -11.78 19.09 -0.70
CA PRO A 174 -11.73 19.49 -2.11
C PRO A 174 -10.35 20.06 -2.51
N ASP A 175 -9.68 20.74 -1.58
CA ASP A 175 -8.38 21.37 -1.80
C ASP A 175 -7.24 20.36 -1.96
N ASP A 176 -7.42 19.12 -1.48
CA ASP A 176 -6.44 18.04 -1.66
C ASP A 176 -6.52 17.39 -3.05
N ARG A 177 -7.60 17.64 -3.79
CA ARG A 177 -7.80 17.05 -5.11
C ARG A 177 -6.77 17.57 -6.12
N GLY A 178 -6.08 16.65 -6.75
CA GLY A 178 -4.97 16.94 -7.66
C GLY A 178 -3.60 16.81 -7.02
N ASP A 179 -3.54 16.63 -5.70
CA ASP A 179 -2.30 16.25 -5.05
C ASP A 179 -2.06 14.74 -5.11
N TYR A 180 -0.80 14.31 -5.15
CA TYR A 180 -0.41 12.90 -5.30
C TYR A 180 -0.98 11.99 -4.19
N TYR A 181 -1.19 12.53 -2.98
CA TYR A 181 -1.72 11.78 -1.84
C TYR A 181 -3.26 11.65 -1.86
N ALA A 182 -3.92 12.37 -2.76
CA ALA A 182 -5.36 12.33 -2.98
C ALA A 182 -5.75 11.67 -4.31
N ALA A 183 -4.82 10.91 -4.90
CA ALA A 183 -5.11 10.07 -6.05
C ALA A 183 -6.17 9.02 -5.70
N GLY A 184 -7.10 8.78 -6.60
CA GLY A 184 -8.17 7.81 -6.40
C GLY A 184 -7.66 6.37 -6.38
N VAL A 185 -8.43 5.47 -5.76
CA VAL A 185 -8.14 4.04 -5.67
C VAL A 185 -9.16 3.28 -6.52
N TYR A 186 -8.64 2.45 -7.44
CA TYR A 186 -9.48 1.72 -8.40
C TYR A 186 -9.08 0.25 -8.46
N GLY A 187 -9.90 -0.58 -9.08
CA GLY A 187 -9.60 -1.99 -9.31
C GLY A 187 -8.39 -2.20 -10.23
N PHE A 188 -8.11 -1.23 -11.11
CA PHE A 188 -6.89 -1.19 -11.91
C PHE A 188 -6.24 0.18 -11.75
N ASN A 189 -5.00 0.20 -11.27
CA ASN A 189 -4.21 1.41 -11.03
C ASN A 189 -2.98 1.39 -11.93
N LEU A 190 -2.56 2.56 -12.40
CA LEU A 190 -1.39 2.72 -13.26
C LEU A 190 -0.75 4.09 -12.98
N TYR A 191 0.58 4.15 -12.88
CA TYR A 191 1.33 5.39 -12.64
C TYR A 191 0.81 6.16 -11.41
N ASP A 192 0.54 5.46 -10.30
CA ASP A 192 0.01 6.02 -9.05
C ASP A 192 -1.38 6.70 -9.19
N ASN A 193 -2.06 6.56 -10.33
CA ASN A 193 -3.31 7.26 -10.69
C ASN A 193 -3.22 8.79 -10.63
N TRP A 194 -2.02 9.33 -10.88
CA TRP A 194 -1.73 10.76 -10.75
C TRP A 194 -0.97 11.31 -11.94
#